data_20ca387360b398fea4f1c366e58a9e44
#
_entry.id   20ca387360b398fea4f1c366e58a9e44
#
_cell.length_a   1.000
_cell.length_b   1.000
_cell.length_c   1.000
_cell.angle_alpha   90.00
_cell.angle_beta   90.00
_cell.angle_gamma   90.00
#
_symmetry.space_group_name_H-M   'P 1'
#
loop_
_entity.id
_entity.type
_entity.pdbx_description
1 polymer ?
#
loop_
_entity_poly.entity_id
_entity_poly.type
_entity_poly.pdbx_seq_one_letter_code
_entity_poly.pdbx_strand_id
1 'polypeptide(L)'
;MGATDNSITERVRVLVLPILDDLGLELYDLEYAGGMVKVTIDTPPGSPGGIDVDQLARATRLISRDLDHADPIPGQYTLEVSSPGLERNLRLPRHFQREIGKQVAVRLTNVVNGERRLSGVLIGATETDFTLRLESGDERTISIDQVDRARTVFVWEAAPKPGSGGKKGVRGKSSGSGPRLGADSAATTADLSADNDDFDDTDFDDADFDDTDFDDTDIHDDQEHSES
;
A
#
# COMPACT_ATOMS: atom_id res chain seq x y z
N MET A 1 -18.39 -14.05 0.84
CA MET A 1 -17.45 -15.16 0.58
C MET A 1 -18.19 -16.47 0.77
N GLY A 2 -18.16 -17.36 -0.23
CA GLY A 2 -18.83 -18.66 -0.17
C GLY A 2 -18.02 -19.65 0.71
N ALA A 3 -18.68 -20.70 1.21
CA ALA A 3 -18.02 -21.76 1.98
C ALA A 3 -16.89 -22.44 1.19
N THR A 4 -17.02 -22.52 -0.12
CA THR A 4 -16.01 -23.08 -1.06
C THR A 4 -14.77 -22.20 -1.11
N ASP A 5 -14.91 -20.86 -1.14
CA ASP A 5 -13.79 -19.92 -1.17
C ASP A 5 -12.95 -20.01 0.11
N ASN A 6 -13.62 -20.19 1.25
CA ASN A 6 -12.96 -20.35 2.54
C ASN A 6 -12.14 -21.66 2.60
N SER A 7 -12.66 -22.74 2.01
CA SER A 7 -11.97 -24.03 1.92
C SER A 7 -10.74 -23.96 1.01
N ILE A 8 -10.81 -23.24 -0.13
CA ILE A 8 -9.68 -23.03 -1.03
C ILE A 8 -8.60 -22.18 -0.33
N THR A 9 -9.00 -21.08 0.28
CA THR A 9 -8.09 -20.20 1.02
C THR A 9 -7.31 -20.96 2.10
N GLU A 10 -7.96 -21.87 2.83
CA GLU A 10 -7.29 -22.66 3.85
C GLU A 10 -6.31 -23.68 3.27
N ARG A 11 -6.66 -24.36 2.16
CA ARG A 11 -5.73 -25.26 1.47
C ARG A 11 -4.49 -24.55 0.95
N VAL A 12 -4.67 -23.36 0.35
CA VAL A 12 -3.57 -22.52 -0.10
C VAL A 12 -2.73 -22.04 1.10
N ARG A 13 -3.36 -21.65 2.20
CA ARG A 13 -2.68 -21.22 3.42
C ARG A 13 -1.70 -22.27 3.95
N VAL A 14 -2.14 -23.53 4.02
CA VAL A 14 -1.32 -24.64 4.51
C VAL A 14 -0.06 -24.83 3.66
N LEU A 15 -0.13 -24.59 2.35
CA LEU A 15 1.02 -24.68 1.44
C LEU A 15 1.93 -23.46 1.53
N VAL A 16 1.36 -22.27 1.70
CA VAL A 16 2.12 -21.01 1.68
C VAL A 16 2.90 -20.77 2.98
N LEU A 17 2.32 -21.10 4.13
CA LEU A 17 2.93 -20.80 5.44
C LEU A 17 4.34 -21.39 5.62
N PRO A 18 4.61 -22.68 5.31
CA PRO A 18 5.97 -23.23 5.45
C PRO A 18 7.00 -22.52 4.57
N ILE A 19 6.60 -22.15 3.34
CA ILE A 19 7.48 -21.43 2.40
C ILE A 19 7.88 -20.08 2.97
N LEU A 20 6.91 -19.35 3.53
CA LEU A 20 7.18 -18.04 4.11
C LEU A 20 8.02 -18.13 5.39
N ASP A 21 7.79 -19.14 6.22
CA ASP A 21 8.59 -19.40 7.42
C ASP A 21 10.06 -19.66 7.06
N ASP A 22 10.32 -20.51 6.06
CA ASP A 22 11.66 -20.78 5.53
C ASP A 22 12.37 -19.53 4.97
N LEU A 23 11.59 -18.57 4.48
CA LEU A 23 12.11 -17.30 3.95
C LEU A 23 12.23 -16.20 5.02
N GLY A 24 11.77 -16.45 6.25
CA GLY A 24 11.68 -15.44 7.31
C GLY A 24 10.66 -14.34 7.00
N LEU A 25 9.59 -14.67 6.27
CA LEU A 25 8.51 -13.77 5.88
C LEU A 25 7.21 -14.15 6.59
N GLU A 26 6.24 -13.26 6.58
CA GLU A 26 4.93 -13.44 7.20
C GLU A 26 3.80 -13.33 6.18
N LEU A 27 2.79 -14.21 6.28
CA LEU A 27 1.56 -14.10 5.54
C LEU A 27 0.71 -12.96 6.14
N TYR A 28 0.72 -11.80 5.48
CA TYR A 28 -0.09 -10.66 5.88
C TYR A 28 -1.57 -10.92 5.61
N ASP A 29 -1.92 -11.24 4.36
CA ASP A 29 -3.30 -11.55 3.95
C ASP A 29 -3.34 -12.58 2.83
N LEU A 30 -4.47 -13.31 2.75
CA LEU A 30 -4.74 -14.31 1.72
C LEU A 30 -6.20 -14.25 1.34
N GLU A 31 -6.45 -14.01 0.06
CA GLU A 31 -7.79 -13.90 -0.51
C GLU A 31 -7.92 -14.81 -1.73
N TYR A 32 -9.08 -15.44 -1.88
CA TYR A 32 -9.48 -16.11 -3.11
C TYR A 32 -10.85 -15.59 -3.53
N ALA A 33 -10.94 -15.03 -4.73
CA ALA A 33 -12.19 -14.54 -5.28
C ALA A 33 -12.11 -14.51 -6.81
N GLY A 34 -13.17 -14.96 -7.47
CA GLY A 34 -13.28 -14.89 -8.95
C GLY A 34 -12.15 -15.56 -9.72
N GLY A 35 -11.58 -16.67 -9.20
CA GLY A 35 -10.45 -17.36 -9.82
C GLY A 35 -9.09 -16.67 -9.60
N MET A 36 -9.02 -15.65 -8.74
CA MET A 36 -7.78 -14.99 -8.36
C MET A 36 -7.38 -15.37 -6.94
N VAL A 37 -6.17 -15.83 -6.76
CA VAL A 37 -5.50 -16.04 -5.46
C VAL A 37 -4.58 -14.85 -5.23
N LYS A 38 -4.88 -14.07 -4.21
CA LYS A 38 -4.05 -12.94 -3.81
C LYS A 38 -3.36 -13.25 -2.49
N VAL A 39 -2.03 -13.37 -2.55
CA VAL A 39 -1.17 -13.62 -1.39
C VAL A 39 -0.41 -12.34 -1.08
N THR A 40 -0.72 -11.73 0.06
CA THR A 40 0.01 -10.55 0.53
C THR A 40 1.01 -10.98 1.59
N ILE A 41 2.29 -10.74 1.35
CA ILE A 41 3.39 -11.16 2.23
C ILE A 41 4.19 -9.97 2.73
N ASP A 42 4.71 -10.06 3.93
CA ASP A 42 5.45 -8.98 4.57
C ASP A 42 6.61 -9.52 5.43
N THR A 43 7.46 -8.63 5.88
CA THR A 43 8.44 -8.96 6.93
C THR A 43 7.74 -9.06 8.29
N PRO A 44 8.27 -9.85 9.25
CA PRO A 44 7.72 -9.91 10.61
C PRO A 44 7.62 -8.53 11.29
N PRO A 45 6.68 -8.35 12.23
CA PRO A 45 6.55 -7.09 12.97
C PRO A 45 7.86 -6.69 13.65
N GLY A 46 8.24 -5.41 13.53
CA GLY A 46 9.48 -4.89 14.09
C GLY A 46 10.73 -5.10 13.25
N SER A 47 10.63 -5.74 12.09
CA SER A 47 11.75 -5.83 11.14
C SER A 47 12.13 -4.45 10.60
N PRO A 48 13.42 -4.16 10.41
CA PRO A 48 13.84 -2.93 9.76
C PRO A 48 13.54 -2.99 8.26
N GLY A 49 12.66 -2.12 7.79
CA GLY A 49 12.23 -2.08 6.40
C GLY A 49 11.09 -3.03 6.05
N GLY A 50 10.67 -3.04 4.79
CA GLY A 50 9.68 -3.95 4.23
C GLY A 50 10.34 -5.02 3.37
N ILE A 51 9.52 -5.88 2.77
CA ILE A 51 9.98 -6.89 1.82
C ILE A 51 10.58 -6.22 0.57
N ASP A 52 11.73 -6.69 0.13
CA ASP A 52 12.33 -6.25 -1.12
C ASP A 52 11.82 -7.03 -2.34
N VAL A 53 12.15 -6.53 -3.54
CA VAL A 53 11.67 -7.11 -4.81
C VAL A 53 12.22 -8.52 -5.04
N ASP A 54 13.45 -8.78 -4.64
CA ASP A 54 14.10 -10.09 -4.83
C ASP A 54 13.50 -11.15 -3.90
N GLN A 55 13.22 -10.78 -2.65
CA GLN A 55 12.50 -11.63 -1.68
C GLN A 55 11.09 -11.94 -2.19
N LEU A 56 10.36 -10.90 -2.69
CA LEU A 56 9.03 -11.07 -3.25
C LEU A 56 9.04 -12.01 -4.47
N ALA A 57 9.97 -11.81 -5.40
CA ALA A 57 10.11 -12.65 -6.59
C ALA A 57 10.50 -14.11 -6.23
N ARG A 58 11.33 -14.30 -5.20
CA ARG A 58 11.69 -15.63 -4.70
C ARG A 58 10.48 -16.35 -4.09
N ALA A 59 9.75 -15.66 -3.23
CA ALA A 59 8.53 -16.19 -2.61
C ALA A 59 7.50 -16.57 -3.69
N THR A 60 7.26 -15.68 -4.66
CA THR A 60 6.33 -15.92 -5.78
C THR A 60 6.66 -17.21 -6.52
N ARG A 61 7.93 -17.44 -6.89
CA ARG A 61 8.34 -18.64 -7.61
C ARG A 61 8.12 -19.92 -6.79
N LEU A 62 8.41 -19.89 -5.49
CA LEU A 62 8.23 -21.05 -4.62
C LEU A 62 6.74 -21.35 -4.41
N ILE A 63 5.94 -20.33 -4.14
CA ILE A 63 4.48 -20.45 -3.97
C ILE A 63 3.83 -20.99 -5.25
N SER A 64 4.16 -20.42 -6.43
CA SER A 64 3.63 -20.89 -7.71
C SER A 64 3.93 -22.35 -7.94
N ARG A 65 5.18 -22.76 -7.75
CA ARG A 65 5.60 -24.15 -7.94
C ARG A 65 4.85 -25.13 -7.02
N ASP A 66 4.69 -24.79 -5.76
CA ASP A 66 4.05 -25.67 -4.78
C ASP A 66 2.53 -25.73 -4.99
N LEU A 67 1.89 -24.62 -5.44
CA LEU A 67 0.49 -24.61 -5.84
C LEU A 67 0.26 -25.45 -7.10
N ASP A 68 1.14 -25.37 -8.10
CA ASP A 68 1.07 -26.17 -9.32
C ASP A 68 1.24 -27.66 -9.03
N HIS A 69 2.09 -28.01 -8.05
CA HIS A 69 2.31 -29.40 -7.67
C HIS A 69 1.15 -30.01 -6.87
N ALA A 70 0.59 -29.23 -5.95
CA ALA A 70 -0.46 -29.70 -5.02
C ALA A 70 -1.88 -29.57 -5.60
N ASP A 71 -2.07 -28.77 -6.66
CA ASP A 71 -3.33 -28.47 -7.33
C ASP A 71 -4.51 -28.23 -6.36
N PRO A 72 -4.38 -27.30 -5.40
CA PRO A 72 -5.39 -27.07 -4.36
C PRO A 72 -6.65 -26.35 -4.88
N ILE A 73 -6.58 -25.78 -6.10
CA ILE A 73 -7.61 -24.91 -6.66
C ILE A 73 -8.20 -25.57 -7.90
N PRO A 74 -9.51 -25.89 -7.92
CA PRO A 74 -10.12 -26.47 -9.09
C PRO A 74 -10.15 -25.49 -10.28
N GLY A 75 -9.60 -25.91 -11.42
CA GLY A 75 -9.61 -25.13 -12.65
C GLY A 75 -8.51 -24.08 -12.77
N GLN A 76 -8.69 -23.15 -13.70
CA GLN A 76 -7.69 -22.10 -13.94
C GLN A 76 -7.79 -21.00 -12.87
N TYR A 77 -6.66 -20.51 -12.43
CA TYR A 77 -6.57 -19.38 -11.51
C TYR A 77 -5.43 -18.44 -11.87
N THR A 78 -5.49 -17.23 -11.35
CA THR A 78 -4.41 -16.25 -11.41
C THR A 78 -3.81 -16.10 -10.03
N LEU A 79 -2.49 -16.23 -9.90
CA LEU A 79 -1.76 -15.98 -8.67
C LEU A 79 -1.19 -14.56 -8.68
N GLU A 80 -1.56 -13.77 -7.69
CA GLU A 80 -0.97 -12.46 -7.39
C GLU A 80 -0.24 -12.54 -6.05
N VAL A 81 1.08 -12.31 -6.04
CA VAL A 81 1.88 -12.21 -4.82
C VAL A 81 2.39 -10.79 -4.69
N SER A 82 2.06 -10.12 -3.60
CA SER A 82 2.38 -8.71 -3.39
C SER A 82 2.76 -8.40 -1.94
N SER A 83 3.34 -7.22 -1.72
CA SER A 83 3.50 -6.64 -0.39
C SER A 83 2.31 -5.75 -0.03
N PRO A 84 2.03 -5.49 1.27
CA PRO A 84 0.92 -4.64 1.67
C PRO A 84 1.12 -3.15 1.35
N GLY A 85 2.35 -2.75 0.96
CA GLY A 85 2.69 -1.34 0.69
C GLY A 85 2.73 -0.46 1.94
N LEU A 86 2.78 0.86 1.74
CA LEU A 86 2.81 1.85 2.82
C LEU A 86 1.43 2.07 3.45
N GLU A 87 0.38 2.07 2.63
CA GLU A 87 -1.01 2.14 3.07
C GLU A 87 -1.60 0.73 3.12
N ARG A 88 -1.56 0.14 4.31
CA ARG A 88 -1.96 -1.24 4.54
C ARG A 88 -3.46 -1.38 4.74
N ASN A 89 -4.09 -2.31 4.03
CA ASN A 89 -5.47 -2.67 4.27
C ASN A 89 -5.61 -3.42 5.61
N LEU A 90 -6.56 -2.97 6.46
CA LEU A 90 -6.86 -3.57 7.75
C LEU A 90 -8.20 -4.29 7.64
N ARG A 91 -8.17 -5.62 7.59
CA ARG A 91 -9.36 -6.45 7.39
C ARG A 91 -9.56 -7.48 8.49
N LEU A 92 -8.48 -7.97 9.06
CA LEU A 92 -8.47 -8.98 10.11
C LEU A 92 -8.02 -8.37 11.44
N PRO A 93 -8.43 -8.90 12.60
CA PRO A 93 -8.03 -8.39 13.91
C PRO A 93 -6.51 -8.20 14.05
N ARG A 94 -5.72 -9.17 13.59
CA ARG A 94 -4.25 -9.11 13.62
C ARG A 94 -3.68 -7.92 12.84
N HIS A 95 -4.37 -7.44 11.78
CA HIS A 95 -3.93 -6.27 11.03
C HIS A 95 -4.03 -5.00 11.88
N PHE A 96 -5.12 -4.84 12.63
CA PHE A 96 -5.29 -3.72 13.56
C PHE A 96 -4.27 -3.81 14.72
N GLN A 97 -4.09 -4.98 15.31
CA GLN A 97 -3.14 -5.18 16.41
C GLN A 97 -1.69 -4.81 16.00
N ARG A 98 -1.31 -5.17 14.76
CA ARG A 98 0.01 -4.88 14.20
C ARG A 98 0.26 -3.39 13.96
N GLU A 99 -0.79 -2.63 13.62
CA GLU A 99 -0.68 -1.25 13.17
C GLU A 99 -1.03 -0.22 14.28
N ILE A 100 -1.08 -0.64 15.54
CA ILE A 100 -1.27 0.26 16.70
C ILE A 100 -0.20 1.35 16.68
N GLY A 101 -0.64 2.60 16.91
CA GLY A 101 0.18 3.81 16.87
C GLY A 101 0.17 4.54 15.53
N LYS A 102 -0.39 3.94 14.47
CA LYS A 102 -0.46 4.56 13.14
C LYS A 102 -1.76 5.30 12.90
N GLN A 103 -1.70 6.28 12.00
CA GLN A 103 -2.89 6.94 11.48
C GLN A 103 -3.68 5.98 10.60
N VAL A 104 -4.99 5.89 10.82
CA VAL A 104 -5.89 4.98 10.11
C VAL A 104 -7.11 5.75 9.61
N ALA A 105 -7.51 5.46 8.38
CA ALA A 105 -8.78 5.89 7.80
C ALA A 105 -9.74 4.71 7.72
N VAL A 106 -10.94 4.88 8.25
CA VAL A 106 -11.98 3.84 8.34
C VAL A 106 -13.24 4.31 7.65
N ARG A 107 -13.83 3.43 6.84
CA ARG A 107 -15.19 3.57 6.31
C ARG A 107 -16.08 2.51 6.97
N LEU A 108 -17.15 2.97 7.59
CA LEU A 108 -18.14 2.12 8.22
C LEU A 108 -19.20 1.64 7.23
N THR A 109 -19.73 0.46 7.43
CA THR A 109 -20.85 -0.10 6.67
C THR A 109 -22.08 0.77 6.80
N ASN A 110 -22.39 1.22 8.02
CA ASN A 110 -23.50 2.09 8.33
C ASN A 110 -23.01 3.42 8.90
N VAL A 111 -23.90 4.42 8.89
CA VAL A 111 -23.66 5.69 9.58
C VAL A 111 -23.78 5.47 11.08
N VAL A 112 -22.72 5.78 11.81
CA VAL A 112 -22.69 5.73 13.28
C VAL A 112 -22.45 7.15 13.79
N ASN A 113 -23.35 7.66 14.64
CA ASN A 113 -23.32 9.02 15.17
C ASN A 113 -23.20 10.13 14.10
N GLY A 114 -23.83 9.92 12.92
CA GLY A 114 -23.81 10.87 11.83
C GLY A 114 -22.58 10.79 10.90
N GLU A 115 -21.65 9.91 11.19
CA GLU A 115 -20.41 9.75 10.42
C GLU A 115 -20.29 8.33 9.83
N ARG A 116 -19.86 8.27 8.58
CA ARG A 116 -19.54 7.00 7.89
C ARG A 116 -18.03 6.85 7.67
N ARG A 117 -17.28 7.93 7.79
CA ARG A 117 -15.83 7.93 7.62
C ARG A 117 -15.18 8.53 8.87
N LEU A 118 -14.22 7.84 9.39
CA LEU A 118 -13.46 8.22 10.56
C LEU A 118 -11.97 8.19 10.22
N SER A 119 -11.21 9.11 10.80
CA SER A 119 -9.76 9.12 10.72
C SER A 119 -9.19 9.43 12.08
N GLY A 120 -8.16 8.70 12.47
CA GLY A 120 -7.54 8.89 13.77
C GLY A 120 -6.35 7.96 13.98
N VAL A 121 -5.67 8.13 15.11
CA VAL A 121 -4.58 7.25 15.53
C VAL A 121 -5.18 5.98 16.16
N LEU A 122 -4.77 4.82 15.66
CA LEU A 122 -5.14 3.53 16.24
C LEU A 122 -4.41 3.34 17.57
N ILE A 123 -5.13 3.33 18.67
CA ILE A 123 -4.55 3.26 20.01
C ILE A 123 -4.71 1.90 20.70
N GLY A 124 -5.60 1.05 20.18
CA GLY A 124 -5.82 -0.30 20.71
C GLY A 124 -6.61 -1.16 19.75
N ALA A 125 -6.43 -2.47 19.82
CA ALA A 125 -7.18 -3.46 19.06
C ALA A 125 -7.28 -4.77 19.82
N THR A 126 -8.45 -5.40 19.74
CA THR A 126 -8.79 -6.74 20.24
C THR A 126 -9.14 -7.66 19.07
N GLU A 127 -9.66 -8.85 19.35
CA GLU A 127 -10.16 -9.76 18.31
C GLU A 127 -11.47 -9.26 17.66
N THR A 128 -12.23 -8.40 18.33
CA THR A 128 -13.55 -7.97 17.87
C THR A 128 -13.63 -6.46 17.60
N ASP A 129 -12.81 -5.68 18.28
CA ASP A 129 -12.95 -4.24 18.30
C ASP A 129 -11.58 -3.55 18.21
N PHE A 130 -11.60 -2.30 17.76
CA PHE A 130 -10.42 -1.42 17.81
C PHE A 130 -10.81 -0.02 18.27
N THR A 131 -9.85 0.71 18.83
CA THR A 131 -10.06 2.06 19.35
C THR A 131 -9.22 3.07 18.57
N LEU A 132 -9.88 4.10 18.05
CA LEU A 132 -9.27 5.25 17.39
C LEU A 132 -9.29 6.46 18.32
N ARG A 133 -8.19 7.20 18.38
CA ARG A 133 -8.15 8.56 18.90
C ARG A 133 -8.30 9.50 17.72
N LEU A 134 -9.43 10.22 17.68
CA LEU A 134 -9.76 11.18 16.63
C LEU A 134 -8.94 12.47 16.78
N GLU A 135 -8.93 13.33 15.76
CA GLU A 135 -8.28 14.64 15.81
C GLU A 135 -8.87 15.57 16.87
N SER A 136 -10.15 15.40 17.23
CA SER A 136 -10.80 16.11 18.34
C SER A 136 -10.22 15.74 19.72
N GLY A 137 -9.46 14.65 19.83
CA GLY A 137 -8.98 14.07 21.06
C GLY A 137 -9.91 13.00 21.65
N ASP A 138 -11.09 12.83 21.08
CA ASP A 138 -12.06 11.82 21.52
C ASP A 138 -11.58 10.42 21.15
N GLU A 139 -11.87 9.46 22.01
CA GLU A 139 -11.61 8.03 21.73
C GLU A 139 -12.91 7.33 21.31
N ARG A 140 -12.82 6.57 20.23
CA ARG A 140 -13.93 5.75 19.73
C ARG A 140 -13.54 4.31 19.58
N THR A 141 -14.30 3.44 20.23
CA THR A 141 -14.23 1.99 20.02
C THR A 141 -15.23 1.58 18.96
N ILE A 142 -14.78 0.81 17.98
CA ILE A 142 -15.53 0.41 16.80
C ILE A 142 -15.38 -1.10 16.64
N SER A 143 -16.49 -1.80 16.40
CA SER A 143 -16.44 -3.22 16.09
C SER A 143 -15.94 -3.44 14.66
N ILE A 144 -15.06 -4.44 14.48
CA ILE A 144 -14.49 -4.80 13.18
C ILE A 144 -15.58 -5.19 12.18
N ASP A 145 -16.67 -5.78 12.64
CA ASP A 145 -17.83 -6.15 11.81
C ASP A 145 -18.56 -4.95 11.19
N GLN A 146 -18.41 -3.76 11.79
CA GLN A 146 -19.00 -2.53 11.29
C GLN A 146 -18.15 -1.85 10.21
N VAL A 147 -16.96 -2.39 9.94
CA VAL A 147 -16.01 -1.81 8.99
C VAL A 147 -16.29 -2.33 7.58
N ASP A 148 -16.54 -1.41 6.66
CA ASP A 148 -16.57 -1.69 5.23
C ASP A 148 -15.15 -1.68 4.63
N ARG A 149 -14.35 -0.69 5.04
CA ARG A 149 -12.94 -0.57 4.63
C ARG A 149 -12.13 0.18 5.68
N ALA A 150 -10.94 -0.33 6.00
CA ALA A 150 -9.97 0.38 6.81
C ALA A 150 -8.57 0.26 6.19
N ARG A 151 -7.77 1.33 6.32
CA ARG A 151 -6.39 1.35 5.86
C ARG A 151 -5.53 2.27 6.73
N THR A 152 -4.25 1.97 6.83
CA THR A 152 -3.29 2.93 7.36
C THR A 152 -3.15 4.11 6.40
N VAL A 153 -2.89 5.30 6.95
CA VAL A 153 -2.60 6.50 6.16
C VAL A 153 -1.13 6.81 6.31
N PHE A 154 -0.42 6.87 5.19
CA PHE A 154 0.96 7.28 5.20
C PHE A 154 1.04 8.81 5.32
N VAL A 155 1.61 9.29 6.43
CA VAL A 155 1.86 10.72 6.63
C VAL A 155 3.29 11.01 6.21
N TRP A 156 3.46 11.82 5.19
CA TRP A 156 4.76 12.30 4.77
C TRP A 156 5.23 13.38 5.74
N GLU A 157 6.03 13.02 6.74
CA GLU A 157 6.77 14.01 7.49
C GLU A 157 7.85 14.59 6.61
N ALA A 158 7.68 15.86 6.18
CA ALA A 158 8.74 16.58 5.48
C ALA A 158 9.95 16.61 6.39
N ALA A 159 11.07 16.04 5.94
CA ALA A 159 12.32 16.10 6.68
C ALA A 159 12.61 17.55 7.10
N PRO A 160 12.99 17.83 8.35
CA PRO A 160 13.27 19.16 8.81
C PRO A 160 14.35 19.77 7.89
N LYS A 161 14.01 20.90 7.27
CA LYS A 161 14.97 21.60 6.38
C LYS A 161 16.24 21.87 7.17
N PRO A 162 17.41 21.35 6.75
CA PRO A 162 18.66 21.68 7.41
C PRO A 162 18.91 23.17 7.18
N GLY A 163 18.79 24.00 8.23
CA GLY A 163 19.28 25.36 8.18
C GLY A 163 18.34 26.52 8.49
N SER A 164 17.49 26.43 9.52
CA SER A 164 16.97 27.67 10.14
C SER A 164 17.46 27.83 11.59
N GLY A 165 18.76 27.67 11.80
CA GLY A 165 19.42 28.11 12.98
C GLY A 165 19.49 29.64 12.98
N GLY A 166 18.50 30.31 13.54
CA GLY A 166 18.49 31.74 13.65
C GLY A 166 19.71 32.23 14.45
N LYS A 167 20.70 32.80 13.76
CA LYS A 167 21.70 33.63 14.36
C LYS A 167 21.03 34.91 14.89
N LYS A 168 20.72 34.92 16.17
CA LYS A 168 20.51 36.18 16.90
C LYS A 168 21.83 36.95 16.90
N GLY A 169 21.95 37.89 15.97
CA GLY A 169 23.04 38.85 15.94
C GLY A 169 22.98 39.79 17.11
N VAL A 170 23.89 39.64 18.05
CA VAL A 170 24.21 40.65 19.03
C VAL A 170 24.96 41.79 18.30
N ARG A 171 24.29 42.91 18.20
CA ARG A 171 24.89 44.20 17.75
C ARG A 171 25.87 44.70 18.79
N GLY A 172 27.15 44.40 18.62
CA GLY A 172 28.23 45.11 19.33
C GLY A 172 28.83 46.19 18.41
N LYS A 173 28.63 47.45 18.79
CA LYS A 173 29.39 48.60 18.22
C LYS A 173 30.83 48.57 18.74
N SER A 174 31.82 48.58 17.86
CA SER A 174 33.11 49.18 18.17
C SER A 174 33.78 49.71 16.88
N SER A 175 34.05 50.99 16.94
CA SER A 175 34.82 51.82 16.02
C SER A 175 36.33 51.46 16.10
N GLY A 176 37.02 51.44 14.94
CA GLY A 176 38.47 51.31 14.93
C GLY A 176 39.02 51.31 13.49
N SER A 177 39.65 52.44 13.15
CA SER A 177 40.29 52.82 11.90
C SER A 177 41.52 51.99 11.52
N GLY A 178 41.64 51.67 10.20
CA GLY A 178 42.66 51.52 9.23
C GLY A 178 44.04 50.88 9.61
N PRO A 179 44.97 50.68 8.67
CA PRO A 179 45.02 51.00 7.22
C PRO A 179 45.40 49.80 6.27
N ARG A 180 45.40 50.09 4.99
CA ARG A 180 45.81 49.34 3.81
C ARG A 180 47.23 48.81 3.81
N LEU A 181 47.42 47.70 3.06
CA LEU A 181 48.49 47.25 2.14
C LEU A 181 48.21 45.80 1.82
N GLY A 182 48.10 45.25 0.64
CA GLY A 182 48.75 45.46 -0.60
C GLY A 182 49.03 44.08 -1.18
N ALA A 183 48.65 43.88 -2.43
CA ALA A 183 49.28 42.99 -3.43
C ALA A 183 49.07 41.47 -3.37
N ASP A 184 48.42 41.05 -4.42
CA ASP A 184 48.82 40.12 -5.50
C ASP A 184 48.72 38.61 -5.27
N SER A 185 48.02 38.05 -6.18
CA SER A 185 48.42 36.99 -7.12
C SER A 185 47.42 35.86 -7.33
N ALA A 186 46.84 35.92 -8.50
CA ALA A 186 46.70 34.86 -9.51
C ALA A 186 45.84 33.63 -9.22
N ALA A 187 44.69 33.64 -9.89
CA ALA A 187 44.29 32.66 -10.92
C ALA A 187 44.16 31.19 -10.53
N THR A 188 42.94 30.68 -10.61
CA THR A 188 42.62 29.71 -11.68
C THR A 188 41.10 29.47 -11.68
N THR A 189 40.54 29.81 -12.80
CA THR A 189 39.21 29.47 -13.28
C THR A 189 39.03 27.97 -13.41
N ALA A 190 37.96 27.42 -12.91
CA ALA A 190 37.31 26.24 -13.49
C ALA A 190 35.81 26.44 -13.44
N ASP A 191 35.34 26.94 -14.56
CA ASP A 191 33.99 26.95 -15.03
C ASP A 191 33.54 25.49 -15.29
N LEU A 192 32.50 25.04 -14.62
CA LEU A 192 31.72 23.88 -15.01
C LEU A 192 30.25 24.28 -14.94
N SER A 193 29.84 24.90 -16.05
CA SER A 193 28.46 24.94 -16.48
C SER A 193 27.93 23.51 -16.59
N ALA A 194 27.01 23.14 -15.75
CA ALA A 194 26.18 21.96 -15.93
C ALA A 194 24.90 22.43 -16.61
N ASP A 195 24.77 21.95 -17.83
CA ASP A 195 23.60 22.10 -18.67
C ASP A 195 22.37 21.56 -17.98
N ASN A 196 21.38 22.42 -17.89
CA ASN A 196 20.01 22.08 -17.57
C ASN A 196 19.38 21.47 -18.82
N ASP A 197 19.32 20.16 -18.93
CA ASP A 197 18.49 19.52 -19.94
C ASP A 197 17.03 19.64 -19.53
N ASP A 198 16.34 20.49 -20.27
CA ASP A 198 14.91 20.59 -20.36
C ASP A 198 14.32 19.19 -20.71
N PHE A 199 13.62 18.59 -19.77
CA PHE A 199 12.78 17.43 -20.05
C PHE A 199 11.44 17.96 -20.57
N ASP A 200 11.31 17.94 -21.89
CA ASP A 200 10.15 18.30 -22.69
C ASP A 200 8.98 17.35 -22.35
N ASP A 201 7.92 17.91 -21.77
CA ASP A 201 6.62 17.28 -21.58
C ASP A 201 5.95 17.13 -22.94
N THR A 202 6.21 16.04 -23.64
CA THR A 202 5.46 15.67 -24.82
C THR A 202 4.24 14.82 -24.43
N ASP A 203 3.12 15.46 -24.53
CA ASP A 203 1.78 15.01 -24.90
C ASP A 203 1.59 13.50 -25.03
N PHE A 204 0.90 12.92 -24.03
CA PHE A 204 0.24 11.65 -24.21
C PHE A 204 -1.16 11.93 -24.74
N ASP A 205 -1.28 11.84 -26.07
CA ASP A 205 -2.54 11.88 -26.78
C ASP A 205 -3.50 10.81 -26.26
N ASP A 206 -4.67 11.27 -25.82
CA ASP A 206 -5.88 10.48 -25.59
C ASP A 206 -6.24 9.73 -26.88
N ALA A 207 -5.90 8.46 -26.98
CA ALA A 207 -6.41 7.59 -28.01
C ALA A 207 -7.86 7.22 -27.67
N ASP A 208 -8.76 7.85 -28.38
CA ASP A 208 -10.16 7.51 -28.50
C ASP A 208 -10.34 6.00 -28.68
N PHE A 209 -10.90 5.34 -27.68
CA PHE A 209 -11.36 3.97 -27.79
C PHE A 209 -12.79 4.00 -28.36
N ASP A 210 -12.86 3.81 -29.67
CA ASP A 210 -14.06 3.77 -30.47
C ASP A 210 -14.93 2.56 -30.05
N ASP A 211 -16.12 2.89 -29.53
CA ASP A 211 -17.20 1.95 -29.22
C ASP A 211 -17.75 1.41 -30.54
N THR A 212 -17.24 0.29 -31.01
CA THR A 212 -17.88 -0.43 -32.12
C THR A 212 -18.96 -1.35 -31.59
N ASP A 213 -20.17 -0.94 -31.92
CA ASP A 213 -21.42 -1.66 -31.95
C ASP A 213 -21.27 -3.17 -32.14
N PHE A 214 -21.70 -3.93 -31.15
CA PHE A 214 -21.95 -5.36 -31.35
C PHE A 214 -23.43 -5.53 -31.66
N ASP A 215 -23.65 -5.69 -32.97
CA ASP A 215 -24.92 -5.90 -33.63
C ASP A 215 -25.60 -7.19 -33.14
N ASP A 216 -26.81 -7.00 -32.67
CA ASP A 216 -27.74 -8.02 -32.18
C ASP A 216 -28.39 -8.69 -33.41
N THR A 217 -27.91 -9.86 -33.81
CA THR A 217 -28.57 -10.65 -34.84
C THR A 217 -29.18 -11.90 -34.28
N ASP A 218 -30.50 -11.84 -34.18
CA ASP A 218 -31.50 -12.87 -34.41
C ASP A 218 -31.02 -14.34 -34.47
N ILE A 219 -31.44 -15.11 -33.49
CA ILE A 219 -31.61 -16.55 -33.71
C ILE A 219 -33.08 -16.90 -33.53
N HIS A 220 -33.65 -17.18 -34.68
CA HIS A 220 -34.95 -17.72 -34.95
C HIS A 220 -35.33 -18.90 -34.05
N ASP A 221 -36.52 -18.76 -33.56
CA ASP A 221 -37.48 -19.80 -33.16
C ASP A 221 -37.70 -20.83 -34.28
N ASP A 222 -37.51 -22.08 -33.98
CA ASP A 222 -38.12 -23.18 -34.74
C ASP A 222 -38.69 -24.22 -33.77
N GLN A 223 -40.01 -24.11 -33.64
CA GLN A 223 -40.89 -25.19 -33.20
C GLN A 223 -40.87 -26.27 -34.26
N GLU A 224 -40.91 -27.51 -33.88
CA GLU A 224 -41.94 -28.49 -34.35
C GLU A 224 -41.73 -29.89 -33.72
N HIS A 225 -42.80 -30.30 -33.05
CA HIS A 225 -43.61 -31.51 -33.22
C HIS A 225 -42.92 -32.88 -33.33
N SER A 226 -43.27 -33.78 -32.48
CA SER A 226 -44.27 -34.87 -32.62
C SER A 226 -44.04 -35.93 -31.53
N GLU A 227 -45.07 -36.27 -30.80
CA GLU A 227 -45.94 -37.45 -30.86
C GLU A 227 -45.24 -38.81 -31.12
N SER A 228 -45.23 -39.59 -30.10
CA SER A 228 -45.79 -40.97 -29.97
C SER A 228 -45.40 -41.55 -28.62
#